data_5f321b9120410b2b66005bf01ea7363c
#
_entry.id   5f321b9120410b2b66005bf01ea7363c
#
_cell.length_a   1.000
_cell.length_b   1.000
_cell.length_c   1.000
_cell.angle_alpha   90.00
_cell.angle_beta   90.00
_cell.angle_gamma   90.00
#
_symmetry.space_group_name_H-M   'P 1'
#
loop_
_entity.id
_entity.type
_entity.pdbx_description
1 polymer ?
#
loop_
_entity_poly.entity_id
_entity_poly.type
_entity_poly.pdbx_seq_one_letter_code
_entity_poly.pdbx_strand_id
1 'polypeptide(L)'
;MDQGGLLGWTEATAEPQIEEALKHPNVKLIANALGTPPADMIKKIQDKGILIGALCGKIKQALAHKDAGLDFIIAQGGEGGGHTGEIGSIVLWPQIIEAVGDLPVLAAGGIGNGRQMAAAMSMGAQGIWCGSLWLAVEEAAAQPAEKESYLNATSEDTIRSKAWTGKPARMLKNKWTEAWENPDNPDPLPMPLQGMITFDAMRRTSIYAGSGNTQDVSFNAAGQVIGQIKQIDSVKDVMFELISGYLDSVERLNDLLPKE
;
A
#
# COMPACT_ATOMS: atom_id res chain seq x y z
N MET A 1 15.73 25.92 13.49
CA MET A 1 15.66 25.01 12.34
C MET A 1 14.22 24.60 12.22
N ASP A 2 13.61 24.87 11.12
CA ASP A 2 12.22 24.51 10.85
C ASP A 2 12.12 22.98 10.79
N GLN A 3 11.51 22.37 11.83
CA GLN A 3 11.36 20.92 11.91
C GLN A 3 10.41 20.37 10.84
N GLY A 4 9.57 21.24 10.25
CA GLY A 4 8.60 20.86 9.20
C GLY A 4 9.24 20.33 7.92
N GLY A 5 10.39 20.86 7.53
CA GLY A 5 11.11 20.45 6.30
C GLY A 5 11.81 19.11 6.38
N LEU A 6 12.07 18.60 7.60
CA LEU A 6 12.81 17.34 7.81
C LEU A 6 11.90 16.09 7.83
N LEU A 7 10.60 16.26 8.03
CA LEU A 7 9.69 15.12 8.28
C LEU A 7 8.97 14.60 7.04
N GLY A 8 9.08 15.27 5.90
CA GLY A 8 8.53 14.83 4.60
C GLY A 8 7.00 14.69 4.51
N TRP A 9 6.28 14.73 5.64
CA TRP A 9 4.87 14.40 5.77
C TRP A 9 4.16 15.35 6.74
N THR A 10 4.35 16.64 6.56
CA THR A 10 3.67 17.68 7.35
C THR A 10 2.56 18.31 6.53
N GLU A 11 1.66 19.01 7.18
CA GLU A 11 0.64 19.84 6.53
C GLU A 11 1.27 20.75 5.44
N ALA A 12 2.40 21.35 5.76
CA ALA A 12 3.16 22.20 4.83
C ALA A 12 3.66 21.48 3.56
N THR A 13 3.81 20.15 3.56
CA THR A 13 4.20 19.37 2.39
C THR A 13 3.03 18.71 1.69
N ALA A 14 1.95 18.39 2.39
CA ALA A 14 0.75 17.77 1.83
C ALA A 14 -0.13 18.81 1.11
N GLU A 15 -0.31 20.00 1.66
CA GLU A 15 -1.18 21.03 1.10
C GLU A 15 -0.79 21.43 -0.33
N PRO A 16 0.46 21.72 -0.68
CA PRO A 16 0.85 22.02 -2.06
C PRO A 16 0.57 20.89 -3.05
N GLN A 17 0.67 19.62 -2.62
CA GLN A 17 0.35 18.47 -3.47
C GLN A 17 -1.15 18.37 -3.75
N ILE A 18 -1.97 18.65 -2.75
CA ILE A 18 -3.42 18.68 -2.92
C ILE A 18 -3.84 19.86 -3.79
N GLU A 19 -3.27 21.05 -3.57
CA GLU A 19 -3.50 22.23 -4.42
C GLU A 19 -3.18 21.94 -5.88
N GLU A 20 -2.09 21.20 -6.13
CA GLU A 20 -1.75 20.79 -7.50
C GLU A 20 -2.78 19.81 -8.05
N ALA A 21 -3.15 18.78 -7.27
CA ALA A 21 -4.14 17.79 -7.69
C ALA A 21 -5.51 18.42 -8.04
N LEU A 22 -5.94 19.45 -7.25
CA LEU A 22 -7.19 20.15 -7.47
C LEU A 22 -7.26 21.01 -8.75
N LYS A 23 -6.11 21.25 -9.40
CA LYS A 23 -6.05 21.94 -10.72
C LYS A 23 -6.36 21.00 -11.88
N HIS A 24 -6.30 19.69 -11.66
CA HIS A 24 -6.44 18.69 -12.70
C HIS A 24 -7.89 18.15 -12.77
N PRO A 25 -8.68 18.46 -13.80
CA PRO A 25 -10.09 18.09 -13.87
C PRO A 25 -10.35 16.59 -13.97
N ASN A 26 -9.32 15.82 -14.30
CA ASN A 26 -9.38 14.36 -14.41
C ASN A 26 -9.13 13.64 -13.06
N VAL A 27 -8.67 14.34 -12.02
CA VAL A 27 -8.58 13.77 -10.67
C VAL A 27 -9.98 13.61 -10.11
N LYS A 28 -10.37 12.38 -9.80
CA LYS A 28 -11.70 12.01 -9.28
C LYS A 28 -11.66 11.48 -7.86
N LEU A 29 -10.47 11.09 -7.41
CA LEU A 29 -10.27 10.46 -6.12
C LEU A 29 -8.89 10.82 -5.56
N ILE A 30 -8.86 11.13 -4.27
CA ILE A 30 -7.62 11.33 -3.49
C ILE A 30 -7.64 10.35 -2.31
N ALA A 31 -6.52 9.66 -2.11
CA ALA A 31 -6.34 8.74 -0.99
C ALA A 31 -5.21 9.21 -0.06
N ASN A 32 -5.49 9.31 1.24
CA ASN A 32 -4.49 9.64 2.25
C ASN A 32 -3.92 8.38 2.91
N ALA A 33 -2.61 8.27 2.99
CA ALA A 33 -1.92 7.09 3.53
C ALA A 33 -1.56 7.21 5.02
N LEU A 34 -1.62 8.40 5.61
CA LEU A 34 -1.08 8.70 6.94
C LEU A 34 -2.10 9.32 7.90
N GLY A 35 -3.08 8.51 8.29
CA GLY A 35 -4.09 8.92 9.27
C GLY A 35 -5.30 9.60 8.64
N THR A 36 -6.12 10.25 9.48
CA THR A 36 -7.30 11.00 9.04
C THR A 36 -6.88 12.40 8.60
N PRO A 37 -7.23 12.86 7.38
CA PRO A 37 -6.95 14.22 6.94
C PRO A 37 -7.66 15.27 7.82
N PRO A 38 -7.13 16.50 7.91
CA PRO A 38 -7.84 17.62 8.56
C PRO A 38 -9.21 17.91 7.91
N ALA A 39 -10.18 18.35 8.73
CA ALA A 39 -11.56 18.53 8.27
C ALA A 39 -11.72 19.61 7.17
N ASP A 40 -10.93 20.68 7.22
CA ASP A 40 -10.89 21.72 6.22
C ASP A 40 -10.34 21.22 4.88
N MET A 41 -9.35 20.33 4.92
CA MET A 41 -8.79 19.66 3.72
C MET A 41 -9.81 18.71 3.10
N ILE A 42 -10.51 17.90 3.92
CA ILE A 42 -11.59 17.03 3.45
C ILE A 42 -12.64 17.85 2.72
N LYS A 43 -13.13 18.91 3.38
CA LYS A 43 -14.13 19.79 2.79
C LYS A 43 -13.65 20.43 1.47
N LYS A 44 -12.42 20.92 1.43
CA LYS A 44 -11.83 21.55 0.24
C LYS A 44 -11.80 20.61 -0.97
N ILE A 45 -11.49 19.33 -0.74
CA ILE A 45 -11.46 18.30 -1.79
C ILE A 45 -12.89 17.97 -2.24
N GLN A 46 -13.79 17.73 -1.29
CA GLN A 46 -15.18 17.39 -1.58
C GLN A 46 -15.95 18.53 -2.27
N ASP A 47 -15.68 19.79 -1.94
CA ASP A 47 -16.26 20.98 -2.62
C ASP A 47 -15.89 21.06 -4.13
N LYS A 48 -14.85 20.32 -4.55
CA LYS A 48 -14.45 20.15 -5.97
C LYS A 48 -15.09 18.94 -6.63
N GLY A 49 -15.95 18.19 -5.94
CA GLY A 49 -16.54 16.96 -6.44
C GLY A 49 -15.54 15.80 -6.55
N ILE A 50 -14.44 15.84 -5.80
CA ILE A 50 -13.42 14.81 -5.73
C ILE A 50 -13.64 13.98 -4.48
N LEU A 51 -13.64 12.64 -4.61
CA LEU A 51 -13.79 11.74 -3.49
C LEU A 51 -12.49 11.68 -2.68
N ILE A 52 -12.60 11.63 -1.36
CA ILE A 52 -11.46 11.48 -0.46
C ILE A 52 -11.63 10.26 0.43
N GLY A 53 -10.59 9.43 0.50
CA GLY A 53 -10.51 8.28 1.38
C GLY A 53 -9.17 8.17 2.09
N ALA A 54 -9.05 7.21 3.00
CA ALA A 54 -7.80 6.98 3.70
C ALA A 54 -7.54 5.49 3.98
N LEU A 55 -6.25 5.15 4.09
CA LEU A 55 -5.80 3.82 4.45
C LEU A 55 -5.94 3.60 5.96
N CYS A 56 -6.39 2.40 6.33
CA CYS A 56 -6.41 1.95 7.71
C CYS A 56 -6.03 0.47 7.82
N GLY A 57 -5.44 0.10 8.95
CA GLY A 57 -5.11 -1.28 9.31
C GLY A 57 -5.77 -1.73 10.62
N LYS A 58 -6.75 -0.96 11.13
CA LYS A 58 -7.48 -1.24 12.38
C LYS A 58 -8.88 -0.62 12.34
N ILE A 59 -9.85 -1.25 12.99
CA ILE A 59 -11.23 -0.75 13.12
C ILE A 59 -11.28 0.68 13.67
N LYS A 60 -10.51 0.97 14.74
CA LYS A 60 -10.45 2.31 15.33
C LYS A 60 -10.08 3.40 14.32
N GLN A 61 -9.20 3.10 13.37
CA GLN A 61 -8.82 4.06 12.32
C GLN A 61 -9.96 4.23 11.31
N ALA A 62 -10.59 3.14 10.89
CA ALA A 62 -11.72 3.18 9.96
C ALA A 62 -12.89 4.01 10.51
N LEU A 63 -13.21 3.82 11.79
CA LEU A 63 -14.25 4.62 12.47
C LEU A 63 -13.88 6.11 12.54
N ALA A 64 -12.62 6.44 12.87
CA ALA A 64 -12.16 7.83 12.85
C ALA A 64 -12.24 8.47 11.46
N HIS A 65 -11.97 7.72 10.40
CA HIS A 65 -12.14 8.17 9.01
C HIS A 65 -13.62 8.41 8.67
N LYS A 66 -14.50 7.47 9.05
CA LYS A 66 -15.96 7.62 8.90
C LYS A 66 -16.48 8.86 9.62
N ASP A 67 -16.10 9.03 10.89
CA ASP A 67 -16.54 10.15 11.73
C ASP A 67 -16.05 11.50 11.17
N ALA A 68 -14.90 11.52 10.50
CA ALA A 68 -14.37 12.69 9.82
C ALA A 68 -15.07 12.99 8.47
N GLY A 69 -15.96 12.12 7.99
CA GLY A 69 -16.74 12.33 6.77
C GLY A 69 -16.00 11.98 5.49
N LEU A 70 -15.08 11.00 5.51
CA LEU A 70 -14.45 10.49 4.29
C LEU A 70 -15.47 9.72 3.43
N ASP A 71 -15.26 9.73 2.12
CA ASP A 71 -16.16 9.11 1.14
C ASP A 71 -15.95 7.61 0.97
N PHE A 72 -14.77 7.09 1.34
CA PHE A 72 -14.43 5.67 1.28
C PHE A 72 -13.26 5.33 2.20
N ILE A 73 -13.11 4.03 2.50
CA ILE A 73 -12.02 3.47 3.31
C ILE A 73 -11.16 2.53 2.47
N ILE A 74 -9.86 2.53 2.70
CA ILE A 74 -8.94 1.53 2.15
C ILE A 74 -8.47 0.65 3.31
N ALA A 75 -9.02 -0.55 3.42
CA ALA A 75 -8.70 -1.51 4.47
C ALA A 75 -7.45 -2.32 4.09
N GLN A 76 -6.28 -1.96 4.64
CA GLN A 76 -5.00 -2.57 4.29
C GLN A 76 -4.56 -3.61 5.32
N GLY A 77 -4.58 -4.88 4.93
CA GLY A 77 -4.07 -5.99 5.73
C GLY A 77 -2.54 -6.03 5.86
N GLY A 78 -2.09 -6.79 6.84
CA GLY A 78 -0.66 -6.91 7.20
C GLY A 78 0.23 -7.53 6.11
N GLU A 79 -0.33 -8.18 5.11
CA GLU A 79 0.36 -8.73 3.95
C GLU A 79 0.76 -7.66 2.93
N GLY A 80 0.20 -6.46 3.02
CA GLY A 80 0.49 -5.36 2.13
C GLY A 80 1.93 -4.87 2.22
N GLY A 81 2.43 -4.24 1.16
CA GLY A 81 3.73 -3.57 1.13
C GLY A 81 3.69 -2.18 1.78
N GLY A 82 4.83 -1.68 2.19
CA GLY A 82 4.94 -0.40 2.88
C GLY A 82 4.42 -0.44 4.31
N HIS A 83 4.01 0.69 4.83
CA HIS A 83 3.50 0.78 6.21
C HIS A 83 2.17 0.03 6.37
N THR A 84 2.15 -1.00 7.21
CA THR A 84 0.98 -1.85 7.46
C THR A 84 0.71 -2.04 8.94
N GLY A 85 -0.55 -2.43 9.24
CA GLY A 85 -0.93 -3.01 10.53
C GLY A 85 -0.44 -4.46 10.67
N GLU A 86 -0.96 -5.16 11.69
CA GLU A 86 -0.63 -6.56 11.99
C GLU A 86 -1.72 -7.54 11.59
N ILE A 87 -2.95 -7.02 11.45
CA ILE A 87 -4.11 -7.85 11.17
C ILE A 87 -4.07 -8.29 9.70
N GLY A 88 -4.16 -9.59 9.47
CA GLY A 88 -4.23 -10.17 8.13
C GLY A 88 -5.49 -9.75 7.39
N SER A 89 -5.40 -9.67 6.07
CA SER A 89 -6.45 -9.16 5.19
C SER A 89 -7.78 -9.88 5.35
N ILE A 90 -7.78 -11.21 5.38
CA ILE A 90 -8.99 -12.03 5.53
C ILE A 90 -9.77 -11.78 6.84
N VAL A 91 -9.08 -11.31 7.88
CA VAL A 91 -9.68 -10.96 9.17
C VAL A 91 -10.07 -9.49 9.20
N LEU A 92 -9.22 -8.62 8.65
CA LEU A 92 -9.40 -7.17 8.71
C LEU A 92 -10.59 -6.68 7.88
N TRP A 93 -10.70 -7.17 6.63
CA TRP A 93 -11.70 -6.65 5.69
C TRP A 93 -13.14 -6.77 6.19
N PRO A 94 -13.64 -7.96 6.58
CA PRO A 94 -15.01 -8.09 7.04
C PRO A 94 -15.27 -7.28 8.33
N GLN A 95 -14.29 -7.20 9.24
CA GLN A 95 -14.40 -6.42 10.46
C GLN A 95 -14.58 -4.91 10.19
N ILE A 96 -13.81 -4.38 9.23
CA ILE A 96 -13.92 -2.96 8.86
C ILE A 96 -15.24 -2.71 8.13
N ILE A 97 -15.60 -3.55 7.17
CA ILE A 97 -16.84 -3.43 6.40
C ILE A 97 -18.05 -3.40 7.36
N GLU A 98 -18.11 -4.33 8.30
CA GLU A 98 -19.16 -4.34 9.32
C GLU A 98 -19.17 -3.08 10.18
N ALA A 99 -17.99 -2.63 10.63
CA ALA A 99 -17.87 -1.46 11.51
C ALA A 99 -18.26 -0.14 10.84
N VAL A 100 -17.97 0.03 9.56
CA VAL A 100 -18.27 1.29 8.85
C VAL A 100 -19.65 1.29 8.17
N GLY A 101 -20.31 0.12 8.02
CA GLY A 101 -21.65 -0.02 7.44
C GLY A 101 -21.67 0.37 5.96
N ASP A 102 -22.51 1.36 5.60
CA ASP A 102 -22.73 1.76 4.20
C ASP A 102 -21.54 2.50 3.54
N LEU A 103 -20.51 2.85 4.31
CA LEU A 103 -19.35 3.53 3.75
C LEU A 103 -18.54 2.56 2.87
N PRO A 104 -18.25 2.90 1.58
CA PRO A 104 -17.51 2.03 0.69
C PRO A 104 -16.13 1.65 1.23
N VAL A 105 -15.78 0.35 1.13
CA VAL A 105 -14.48 -0.18 1.53
C VAL A 105 -13.77 -0.81 0.34
N LEU A 106 -12.56 -0.33 0.07
CA LEU A 106 -11.63 -0.96 -0.87
C LEU A 106 -10.69 -1.89 -0.09
N ALA A 107 -10.66 -3.16 -0.50
CA ALA A 107 -9.79 -4.16 0.10
C ALA A 107 -8.35 -3.99 -0.40
N ALA A 108 -7.39 -3.92 0.51
CA ALA A 108 -5.97 -3.78 0.20
C ALA A 108 -5.10 -4.76 1.00
N GLY A 109 -3.95 -5.13 0.43
CA GLY A 109 -3.02 -6.09 1.03
C GLY A 109 -3.27 -7.53 0.55
N GLY A 110 -2.24 -8.16 0.03
CA GLY A 110 -2.28 -9.57 -0.39
C GLY A 110 -3.07 -9.87 -1.67
N ILE A 111 -3.48 -8.88 -2.45
CA ILE A 111 -4.24 -9.07 -3.70
C ILE A 111 -3.30 -8.97 -4.90
N GLY A 112 -3.16 -10.06 -5.67
CA GLY A 112 -2.30 -10.15 -6.85
C GLY A 112 -2.95 -10.91 -8.02
N ASN A 113 -4.18 -11.40 -7.87
CA ASN A 113 -4.90 -12.08 -8.94
C ASN A 113 -6.43 -12.01 -8.74
N GLY A 114 -7.18 -12.43 -9.76
CA GLY A 114 -8.64 -12.37 -9.76
C GLY A 114 -9.32 -13.22 -8.69
N ARG A 115 -8.71 -14.34 -8.25
CA ARG A 115 -9.27 -15.17 -7.16
C ARG A 115 -9.27 -14.41 -5.83
N GLN A 116 -8.19 -13.67 -5.56
CA GLN A 116 -8.09 -12.84 -4.36
C GLN A 116 -9.03 -11.62 -4.44
N MET A 117 -9.21 -11.05 -5.65
CA MET A 117 -10.24 -10.03 -5.89
C MET A 117 -11.64 -10.58 -5.60
N ALA A 118 -12.00 -11.76 -6.11
CA ALA A 118 -13.28 -12.39 -5.85
C ALA A 118 -13.52 -12.67 -4.36
N ALA A 119 -12.48 -13.12 -3.65
CA ALA A 119 -12.54 -13.32 -2.21
C ALA A 119 -12.82 -12.01 -1.46
N ALA A 120 -12.13 -10.91 -1.80
CA ALA A 120 -12.37 -9.60 -1.20
C ALA A 120 -13.80 -9.10 -1.45
N MET A 121 -14.28 -9.21 -2.69
CA MET A 121 -15.64 -8.82 -3.05
C MET A 121 -16.69 -9.66 -2.33
N SER A 122 -16.46 -10.98 -2.17
CA SER A 122 -17.38 -11.88 -1.44
C SER A 122 -17.47 -11.55 0.05
N MET A 123 -16.45 -10.90 0.63
CA MET A 123 -16.46 -10.41 2.01
C MET A 123 -17.15 -9.04 2.16
N GLY A 124 -17.67 -8.45 1.06
CA GLY A 124 -18.41 -7.19 1.06
C GLY A 124 -17.61 -5.97 0.66
N ALA A 125 -16.36 -6.10 0.21
CA ALA A 125 -15.63 -4.97 -0.36
C ALA A 125 -16.29 -4.51 -1.67
N GLN A 126 -16.30 -3.19 -1.93
CA GLN A 126 -16.83 -2.61 -3.16
C GLN A 126 -15.76 -2.47 -4.25
N GLY A 127 -14.52 -2.78 -3.94
CA GLY A 127 -13.39 -2.77 -4.87
C GLY A 127 -12.11 -3.21 -4.19
N ILE A 128 -11.01 -3.14 -4.93
CA ILE A 128 -9.68 -3.48 -4.46
C ILE A 128 -8.71 -2.31 -4.62
N TRP A 129 -7.66 -2.32 -3.80
CA TRP A 129 -6.56 -1.36 -3.86
C TRP A 129 -5.23 -2.13 -3.87
N CYS A 130 -4.58 -2.20 -5.02
CA CYS A 130 -3.35 -2.96 -5.22
C CYS A 130 -2.13 -2.05 -5.31
N GLY A 131 -1.03 -2.43 -4.66
CA GLY A 131 0.27 -1.77 -4.75
C GLY A 131 1.31 -2.67 -5.43
N SER A 132 1.66 -3.80 -4.79
CA SER A 132 2.74 -4.68 -5.24
C SER A 132 2.54 -5.24 -6.65
N LEU A 133 1.29 -5.40 -7.07
CA LEU A 133 0.94 -5.86 -8.41
C LEU A 133 1.54 -4.99 -9.53
N TRP A 134 1.73 -3.71 -9.26
CA TRP A 134 2.20 -2.70 -10.22
C TRP A 134 3.72 -2.47 -10.18
N LEU A 135 4.47 -3.14 -9.29
CA LEU A 135 5.91 -2.88 -9.13
C LEU A 135 6.75 -3.36 -10.31
N ALA A 136 6.34 -4.45 -10.96
CA ALA A 136 7.08 -5.06 -12.06
C ALA A 136 6.40 -4.91 -13.43
N VAL A 137 5.39 -4.00 -13.57
CA VAL A 137 4.79 -3.76 -14.88
C VAL A 137 5.71 -2.94 -15.78
N GLU A 138 5.53 -3.05 -17.11
CA GLU A 138 6.34 -2.32 -18.09
C GLU A 138 6.36 -0.83 -17.82
N GLU A 139 5.19 -0.25 -17.51
CA GLU A 139 4.96 1.19 -17.31
C GLU A 139 5.48 1.69 -15.94
N ALA A 140 5.86 0.81 -15.00
CA ALA A 140 6.42 1.24 -13.73
C ALA A 140 7.79 1.90 -13.92
N ALA A 141 8.00 3.04 -13.27
CA ALA A 141 9.26 3.79 -13.33
C ALA A 141 10.41 3.13 -12.55
N ALA A 142 10.19 1.94 -11.95
CA ALA A 142 11.23 1.19 -11.25
C ALA A 142 12.39 0.83 -12.19
N GLN A 143 13.62 0.90 -11.68
CA GLN A 143 14.82 0.51 -12.44
C GLN A 143 14.83 -0.98 -12.73
N PRO A 144 15.48 -1.44 -13.84
CA PRO A 144 15.54 -2.87 -14.19
C PRO A 144 16.01 -3.78 -13.05
N ALA A 145 17.06 -3.40 -12.34
CA ALA A 145 17.56 -4.16 -11.19
C ALA A 145 16.56 -4.24 -10.02
N GLU A 146 15.74 -3.20 -9.83
CA GLU A 146 14.67 -3.20 -8.85
C GLU A 146 13.53 -4.16 -9.28
N LYS A 147 13.11 -4.11 -10.55
CA LYS A 147 12.13 -5.06 -11.10
C LYS A 147 12.62 -6.50 -11.00
N GLU A 148 13.89 -6.74 -11.30
CA GLU A 148 14.52 -8.07 -11.14
C GLU A 148 14.46 -8.56 -9.70
N SER A 149 14.70 -7.68 -8.72
CA SER A 149 14.58 -8.03 -7.30
C SER A 149 13.16 -8.49 -6.94
N TYR A 150 12.13 -7.86 -7.52
CA TYR A 150 10.74 -8.26 -7.31
C TYR A 150 10.41 -9.60 -7.97
N LEU A 151 10.89 -9.85 -9.20
CA LEU A 151 10.64 -11.10 -9.94
C LEU A 151 11.30 -12.33 -9.28
N ASN A 152 12.46 -12.13 -8.67
CA ASN A 152 13.20 -13.18 -7.98
C ASN A 152 12.67 -13.47 -6.57
N ALA A 153 11.85 -12.58 -6.00
CA ALA A 153 11.35 -12.74 -4.65
C ALA A 153 10.23 -13.79 -4.55
N THR A 154 10.17 -14.43 -3.39
CA THR A 154 9.05 -15.25 -2.94
C THR A 154 8.25 -14.51 -1.87
N SER A 155 7.10 -15.05 -1.49
CA SER A 155 6.29 -14.48 -0.40
C SER A 155 7.04 -14.47 0.95
N GLU A 156 7.99 -15.40 1.14
CA GLU A 156 8.81 -15.53 2.35
C GLU A 156 9.95 -14.51 2.42
N ASP A 157 10.32 -13.91 1.28
CA ASP A 157 11.39 -12.92 1.18
C ASP A 157 10.96 -11.51 1.61
N THR A 158 9.79 -11.37 2.19
CA THR A 158 9.34 -10.10 2.77
C THR A 158 9.47 -10.09 4.28
N ILE A 159 9.79 -8.92 4.83
CA ILE A 159 9.83 -8.69 6.26
C ILE A 159 9.08 -7.39 6.60
N ARG A 160 8.44 -7.35 7.76
CA ARG A 160 7.84 -6.14 8.30
C ARG A 160 8.79 -5.57 9.36
N SER A 161 9.54 -4.55 9.00
CA SER A 161 10.63 -3.98 9.79
C SER A 161 10.44 -2.48 10.03
N LYS A 162 11.07 -1.98 11.09
CA LYS A 162 11.19 -0.55 11.42
C LYS A 162 12.47 0.07 10.86
N ALA A 163 13.31 -0.71 10.19
CA ALA A 163 14.68 -0.38 9.80
C ALA A 163 14.86 0.95 9.07
N TRP A 164 13.87 1.40 8.30
CA TRP A 164 13.96 2.62 7.50
C TRP A 164 13.27 3.83 8.12
N THR A 165 12.09 3.66 8.69
CA THR A 165 11.25 4.80 9.08
C THR A 165 10.95 4.86 10.57
N GLY A 166 11.28 3.80 11.31
CA GLY A 166 10.90 3.66 12.72
C GLY A 166 9.44 3.23 12.94
N LYS A 167 8.66 3.13 11.84
CA LYS A 167 7.30 2.58 11.83
C LYS A 167 7.32 1.28 11.02
N PRO A 168 6.64 0.21 11.48
CA PRO A 168 6.62 -1.06 10.76
C PRO A 168 6.18 -0.89 9.31
N ALA A 169 7.01 -1.32 8.37
CA ALA A 169 6.74 -1.34 6.94
C ALA A 169 7.18 -2.69 6.36
N ARG A 170 6.39 -3.26 5.44
CA ARG A 170 6.76 -4.49 4.75
C ARG A 170 7.56 -4.18 3.50
N MET A 171 8.68 -4.87 3.37
CA MET A 171 9.65 -4.71 2.28
C MET A 171 10.36 -6.03 1.99
N LEU A 172 11.13 -6.11 0.92
CA LEU A 172 12.02 -7.25 0.69
C LEU A 172 13.12 -7.31 1.76
N LYS A 173 13.44 -8.52 2.20
CA LYS A 173 14.60 -8.79 3.06
C LYS A 173 15.88 -8.47 2.30
N ASN A 174 16.83 -7.87 2.96
CA ASN A 174 18.16 -7.58 2.43
C ASN A 174 19.16 -7.32 3.57
N LYS A 175 20.41 -7.06 3.25
CA LYS A 175 21.48 -6.82 4.24
C LYS A 175 21.17 -5.65 5.19
N TRP A 176 20.40 -4.63 4.73
CA TRP A 176 19.97 -3.54 5.58
C TRP A 176 18.98 -4.01 6.65
N THR A 177 17.94 -4.75 6.24
CA THR A 177 16.97 -5.29 7.18
C THR A 177 17.61 -6.31 8.12
N GLU A 178 18.51 -7.16 7.63
CA GLU A 178 19.26 -8.12 8.45
C GLU A 178 20.08 -7.43 9.53
N ALA A 179 20.76 -6.34 9.18
CA ALA A 179 21.55 -5.58 10.15
C ALA A 179 20.68 -4.93 11.24
N TRP A 180 19.51 -4.40 10.89
CA TRP A 180 18.61 -3.74 11.85
C TRP A 180 17.76 -4.71 12.68
N GLU A 181 17.54 -5.93 12.21
CA GLU A 181 16.84 -7.00 12.95
C GLU A 181 17.80 -7.86 13.79
N ASN A 182 19.10 -7.65 13.69
CA ASN A 182 20.08 -8.36 14.50
C ASN A 182 19.98 -7.88 15.96
N PRO A 183 19.71 -8.78 16.93
CA PRO A 183 19.54 -8.42 18.34
C PRO A 183 20.81 -7.84 19.00
N ASP A 184 21.98 -8.03 18.39
CA ASP A 184 23.24 -7.46 18.90
C ASP A 184 23.43 -5.99 18.47
N ASN A 185 22.58 -5.47 17.60
CA ASN A 185 22.60 -4.10 17.12
C ASN A 185 21.55 -3.24 17.86
N PRO A 186 21.72 -1.90 17.87
CA PRO A 186 20.71 -1.01 18.44
C PRO A 186 19.35 -1.14 17.77
N ASP A 187 18.27 -1.08 18.54
CA ASP A 187 16.91 -1.03 18.02
C ASP A 187 16.68 0.21 17.13
N PRO A 188 15.85 0.09 16.09
CA PRO A 188 15.43 1.26 15.31
C PRO A 188 14.73 2.31 16.19
N LEU A 189 15.09 3.57 15.98
CA LEU A 189 14.44 4.70 16.65
C LEU A 189 12.96 4.80 16.24
N PRO A 190 12.07 5.35 17.09
CA PRO A 190 10.69 5.60 16.68
C PRO A 190 10.62 6.63 15.54
N MET A 191 9.58 6.53 14.70
CA MET A 191 9.28 7.56 13.70
C MET A 191 9.00 8.90 14.40
N PRO A 192 9.55 10.05 13.91
CA PRO A 192 10.26 10.21 12.63
C PRO A 192 11.79 10.07 12.72
N LEU A 193 12.35 9.85 13.92
CA LEU A 193 13.79 9.91 14.15
C LEU A 193 14.58 8.91 13.30
N GLN A 194 14.09 7.68 13.18
CA GLN A 194 14.72 6.68 12.33
C GLN A 194 14.81 7.15 10.87
N GLY A 195 13.73 7.72 10.34
CA GLY A 195 13.72 8.27 8.99
C GLY A 195 14.76 9.38 8.78
N MET A 196 15.03 10.19 9.82
CA MET A 196 16.04 11.25 9.72
C MET A 196 17.46 10.70 9.58
N ILE A 197 17.82 9.66 10.32
CA ILE A 197 19.16 9.05 10.24
C ILE A 197 19.33 8.18 8.99
N THR A 198 18.26 7.62 8.43
CA THR A 198 18.30 6.76 7.25
C THR A 198 18.09 7.53 5.94
N PHE A 199 17.68 8.79 6.00
CA PHE A 199 17.30 9.59 4.83
C PHE A 199 18.39 9.64 3.74
N ASP A 200 19.64 9.88 4.12
CA ASP A 200 20.74 9.93 3.14
C ASP A 200 21.02 8.57 2.50
N ALA A 201 20.93 7.48 3.26
CA ALA A 201 21.05 6.13 2.74
C ALA A 201 19.91 5.82 1.75
N MET A 202 18.66 6.14 2.12
CA MET A 202 17.50 5.94 1.25
C MET A 202 17.63 6.74 -0.06
N ARG A 203 18.04 7.99 0.02
CA ARG A 203 18.29 8.86 -1.15
C ARG A 203 19.37 8.29 -2.05
N ARG A 204 20.48 7.83 -1.50
CA ARG A 204 21.59 7.23 -2.27
C ARG A 204 21.16 5.93 -2.95
N THR A 205 20.48 5.03 -2.25
CA THR A 205 20.00 3.77 -2.85
C THR A 205 19.01 4.03 -3.98
N SER A 206 18.17 5.07 -3.89
CA SER A 206 17.27 5.47 -4.97
C SER A 206 18.02 6.04 -6.18
N ILE A 207 19.01 6.92 -5.96
CA ILE A 207 19.79 7.53 -7.06
C ILE A 207 20.62 6.49 -7.82
N TYR A 208 21.20 5.53 -7.11
CA TYR A 208 22.09 4.50 -7.66
C TYR A 208 21.41 3.14 -7.86
N ALA A 209 20.08 3.10 -7.89
CA ALA A 209 19.30 1.86 -7.93
C ALA A 209 19.65 0.93 -9.10
N GLY A 210 20.16 1.47 -10.22
CA GLY A 210 20.60 0.70 -11.39
C GLY A 210 22.08 0.31 -11.40
N SER A 211 22.85 0.57 -10.33
CA SER A 211 24.30 0.35 -10.30
C SER A 211 24.76 -0.52 -9.13
N GLY A 212 25.69 -1.44 -9.42
CA GLY A 212 26.35 -2.28 -8.40
C GLY A 212 25.38 -3.11 -7.57
N ASN A 213 25.70 -3.28 -6.29
CA ASN A 213 24.91 -4.08 -5.34
C ASN A 213 23.91 -3.22 -4.53
N THR A 214 23.42 -2.13 -5.11
CA THR A 214 22.52 -1.20 -4.40
C THR A 214 21.26 -1.88 -3.90
N GLN A 215 20.75 -2.88 -4.66
CA GLN A 215 19.56 -3.65 -4.27
C GLN A 215 19.77 -4.45 -2.97
N ASP A 216 20.99 -4.81 -2.61
CA ASP A 216 21.32 -5.49 -1.35
C ASP A 216 20.97 -4.65 -0.11
N VAL A 217 20.74 -3.35 -0.27
CA VAL A 217 20.47 -2.41 0.83
C VAL A 217 19.35 -1.41 0.51
N SER A 218 18.56 -1.64 -0.55
CA SER A 218 17.50 -0.71 -0.97
C SER A 218 16.22 -0.91 -0.18
N PHE A 219 15.41 0.16 -0.06
CA PHE A 219 14.06 0.10 0.45
C PHE A 219 13.09 -0.33 -0.65
N ASN A 220 12.91 -1.63 -0.83
CA ASN A 220 12.00 -2.20 -1.82
C ASN A 220 10.69 -2.60 -1.14
N ALA A 221 9.78 -1.63 -1.00
CA ALA A 221 8.47 -1.86 -0.38
C ALA A 221 7.64 -2.81 -1.24
N ALA A 222 7.33 -4.01 -0.72
CA ALA A 222 6.54 -5.01 -1.40
C ALA A 222 5.72 -5.84 -0.41
N GLY A 223 4.48 -6.19 -0.76
CA GLY A 223 3.64 -7.11 -0.01
C GLY A 223 4.01 -8.57 -0.28
N GLN A 224 3.49 -9.48 0.54
CA GLN A 224 3.75 -10.93 0.38
C GLN A 224 3.28 -11.48 -0.97
N VAL A 225 2.34 -10.82 -1.63
CA VAL A 225 1.87 -11.17 -2.98
C VAL A 225 2.96 -11.06 -4.04
N ILE A 226 4.10 -10.45 -3.74
CA ILE A 226 5.24 -10.34 -4.65
C ILE A 226 5.69 -11.73 -5.17
N GLY A 227 5.56 -12.76 -4.36
CA GLY A 227 5.85 -14.14 -4.76
C GLY A 227 5.00 -14.70 -5.90
N GLN A 228 3.91 -14.03 -6.27
CA GLN A 228 3.04 -14.39 -7.40
C GLN A 228 3.45 -13.70 -8.72
N ILE A 229 4.26 -12.65 -8.66
CA ILE A 229 4.72 -11.89 -9.83
C ILE A 229 5.95 -12.59 -10.39
N LYS A 230 5.87 -13.11 -11.62
CA LYS A 230 6.92 -13.95 -12.22
C LYS A 230 7.50 -13.41 -13.51
N GLN A 231 6.89 -12.39 -14.06
CA GLN A 231 7.32 -11.74 -15.30
C GLN A 231 6.94 -10.26 -15.31
N ILE A 232 7.49 -9.52 -16.23
CA ILE A 232 7.11 -8.13 -16.51
C ILE A 232 6.01 -8.20 -17.55
N ASP A 233 4.83 -7.70 -17.17
CA ASP A 233 3.67 -7.60 -18.06
C ASP A 233 3.26 -6.13 -18.22
N SER A 234 2.48 -5.80 -19.26
CA SER A 234 1.87 -4.48 -19.36
C SER A 234 0.74 -4.32 -18.32
N VAL A 235 0.46 -3.08 -17.90
CA VAL A 235 -0.72 -2.79 -17.05
C VAL A 235 -1.99 -3.35 -17.68
N LYS A 236 -2.11 -3.30 -19.02
CA LYS A 236 -3.26 -3.84 -19.74
C LYS A 236 -3.42 -5.34 -19.51
N ASP A 237 -2.32 -6.11 -19.62
CA ASP A 237 -2.37 -7.56 -19.47
C ASP A 237 -2.65 -7.96 -18.03
N VAL A 238 -2.00 -7.29 -17.07
CA VAL A 238 -2.28 -7.47 -15.63
C VAL A 238 -3.75 -7.19 -15.31
N MET A 239 -4.33 -6.13 -15.84
CA MET A 239 -5.76 -5.81 -15.66
C MET A 239 -6.66 -6.86 -16.29
N PHE A 240 -6.31 -7.34 -17.49
CA PHE A 240 -7.07 -8.39 -18.17
C PHE A 240 -7.07 -9.68 -17.34
N GLU A 241 -5.93 -10.14 -16.89
CA GLU A 241 -5.78 -11.35 -16.06
C GLU A 241 -6.54 -11.21 -14.72
N LEU A 242 -6.47 -10.01 -14.10
CA LEU A 242 -7.17 -9.74 -12.85
C LEU A 242 -8.68 -9.85 -13.01
N ILE A 243 -9.24 -9.24 -14.07
CA ILE A 243 -10.69 -9.23 -14.34
C ILE A 243 -11.14 -10.61 -14.79
N SER A 244 -10.44 -11.26 -15.72
CA SER A 244 -10.77 -12.61 -16.19
C SER A 244 -10.78 -13.62 -15.05
N GLY A 245 -9.71 -13.63 -14.22
CA GLY A 245 -9.64 -14.51 -13.08
C GLY A 245 -10.68 -14.22 -11.99
N TYR A 246 -11.16 -12.97 -11.88
CA TYR A 246 -12.32 -12.64 -11.05
C TYR A 246 -13.60 -13.30 -11.59
N LEU A 247 -13.89 -13.13 -12.89
CA LEU A 247 -15.08 -13.70 -13.52
C LEU A 247 -15.08 -15.23 -13.43
N ASP A 248 -13.97 -15.88 -13.76
CA ASP A 248 -13.80 -17.33 -13.63
C ASP A 248 -14.06 -17.82 -12.19
N SER A 249 -13.64 -17.02 -11.20
CA SER A 249 -13.84 -17.36 -9.80
C SER A 249 -15.30 -17.26 -9.39
N VAL A 250 -16.02 -16.27 -9.88
CA VAL A 250 -17.47 -16.10 -9.65
C VAL A 250 -18.25 -17.25 -10.31
N GLU A 251 -17.90 -17.59 -11.55
CA GLU A 251 -18.53 -18.72 -12.27
C GLU A 251 -18.33 -20.04 -11.51
N ARG A 252 -17.09 -20.33 -11.12
CA ARG A 252 -16.77 -21.52 -10.30
C ARG A 252 -17.56 -21.57 -9.00
N LEU A 253 -17.76 -20.45 -8.31
CA LEU A 253 -18.53 -20.41 -7.07
C LEU A 253 -20.02 -20.66 -7.34
N ASN A 254 -20.56 -20.12 -8.43
CA ASN A 254 -21.95 -20.38 -8.84
C ASN A 254 -22.19 -21.85 -9.18
N ASP A 255 -21.21 -22.54 -9.79
CA ASP A 255 -21.29 -23.94 -10.10
C ASP A 255 -21.32 -24.87 -8.85
N LEU A 256 -20.88 -24.38 -7.71
CA LEU A 256 -20.95 -25.11 -6.43
C LEU A 256 -22.33 -24.98 -5.75
N LEU A 257 -23.19 -24.07 -6.21
CA LEU A 257 -24.53 -23.95 -5.67
C LEU A 257 -25.42 -25.12 -6.15
N PRO A 258 -26.36 -25.61 -5.33
CA PRO A 258 -27.33 -26.57 -5.79
C PRO A 258 -28.07 -26.02 -7.00
N LYS A 259 -28.12 -26.80 -8.08
CA LYS A 259 -28.97 -26.48 -9.23
C LYS A 259 -30.41 -26.91 -8.86
N GLU A 260 -31.36 -25.97 -8.92
CA GLU A 260 -32.79 -26.26 -8.72
C GLU A 260 -33.33 -27.23 -9.79
#